data_53f0e54b71a53227aaa4f0810a7424ac
#
_entry.id   53f0e54b71a53227aaa4f0810a7424ac
#
_cell.length_a   1.000
_cell.length_b   1.000
_cell.length_c   1.000
_cell.angle_alpha   90.00
_cell.angle_beta   90.00
_cell.angle_gamma   90.00
#
_symmetry.space_group_name_H-M   'P 1'
#
loop_
_entity.id
_entity.type
_entity.pdbx_description
1 polymer ?
#
loop_
_entity_poly.entity_id
_entity_poly.type
_entity_poly.pdbx_seq_one_letter_code
_entity_poly.pdbx_strand_id
1 'polypeptide(L)'
;MPKVSEEVLLARREEIIDACAKLYETMNFKDITLKEIGKVTTFNRTAIYNYFNTKEEIFLALMQREYDLWVVDLEELLNANDTLSHDELATALSHSLEKRSRLLKLLSMNHFDMEGNSRYENLVEFKRSYGKSMDAVRHCLDKFCPEMNEVAKQSFIYAYFPFIYGIYPYAVVTETQKKAMAEAGVDYKYLSIYEISYNCLRKLLGNGNK
;
A
#
# COMPACT_ATOMS: atom_id res chain seq x y z
N MET A 1 -39.86 -4.40 -6.29
CA MET A 1 -38.74 -5.08 -5.59
C MET A 1 -38.33 -4.18 -4.42
N PRO A 2 -38.14 -4.68 -3.21
CA PRO A 2 -37.66 -3.85 -2.11
C PRO A 2 -36.30 -3.29 -2.48
N LYS A 3 -36.11 -1.99 -2.27
CA LYS A 3 -34.85 -1.28 -2.50
C LYS A 3 -33.82 -1.86 -1.53
N VAL A 4 -32.77 -2.46 -2.03
CA VAL A 4 -31.67 -2.98 -1.20
C VAL A 4 -31.11 -1.79 -0.40
N SER A 5 -30.96 -1.93 0.93
CA SER A 5 -30.45 -0.84 1.75
C SER A 5 -28.99 -0.51 1.38
N GLU A 6 -28.59 0.73 1.58
CA GLU A 6 -27.23 1.19 1.33
C GLU A 6 -26.20 0.39 2.13
N GLU A 7 -26.51 0.03 3.37
CA GLU A 7 -25.69 -0.84 4.22
C GLU A 7 -25.41 -2.21 3.59
N VAL A 8 -26.45 -2.82 2.98
CA VAL A 8 -26.27 -4.13 2.30
C VAL A 8 -25.42 -3.97 1.05
N LEU A 9 -25.53 -2.85 0.33
CA LEU A 9 -24.70 -2.57 -0.84
C LEU A 9 -23.22 -2.42 -0.44
N LEU A 10 -22.95 -1.68 0.62
CA LEU A 10 -21.61 -1.49 1.17
C LEU A 10 -21.02 -2.82 1.67
N ALA A 11 -21.79 -3.58 2.47
CA ALA A 11 -21.33 -4.87 2.98
C ALA A 11 -20.95 -5.86 1.87
N ARG A 12 -21.73 -5.92 0.79
CA ARG A 12 -21.40 -6.77 -0.37
C ARG A 12 -20.18 -6.28 -1.15
N ARG A 13 -20.00 -4.95 -1.25
CA ARG A 13 -18.81 -4.37 -1.86
C ARG A 13 -17.56 -4.77 -1.08
N GLU A 14 -17.60 -4.65 0.24
CA GLU A 14 -16.49 -5.06 1.12
C GLU A 14 -16.22 -6.56 1.05
N GLU A 15 -17.25 -7.41 1.00
CA GLU A 15 -17.09 -8.87 0.82
C GLU A 15 -16.31 -9.21 -0.47
N ILE A 16 -16.57 -8.48 -1.58
CA ILE A 16 -15.82 -8.67 -2.83
C ILE A 16 -14.34 -8.29 -2.65
N ILE A 17 -14.07 -7.18 -1.98
CA ILE A 17 -12.71 -6.71 -1.72
C ILE A 17 -11.98 -7.69 -0.79
N ASP A 18 -12.65 -8.22 0.24
CA ASP A 18 -12.11 -9.24 1.15
C ASP A 18 -11.78 -10.54 0.43
N ALA A 19 -12.68 -11.00 -0.45
CA ALA A 19 -12.44 -12.18 -1.28
C ALA A 19 -11.22 -11.99 -2.19
N CYS A 20 -11.08 -10.81 -2.82
CA CYS A 20 -9.90 -10.45 -3.61
C CYS A 20 -8.63 -10.43 -2.76
N ALA A 21 -8.67 -9.81 -1.59
CA ALA A 21 -7.54 -9.73 -0.66
C ALA A 21 -7.06 -11.13 -0.25
N LYS A 22 -7.99 -12.02 0.12
CA LYS A 22 -7.71 -13.41 0.49
C LYS A 22 -7.07 -14.20 -0.64
N LEU A 23 -7.60 -14.11 -1.85
CA LEU A 23 -7.02 -14.78 -3.02
C LEU A 23 -5.63 -14.26 -3.34
N TYR A 24 -5.39 -12.94 -3.18
CA TYR A 24 -4.12 -12.30 -3.47
C TYR A 24 -3.00 -12.67 -2.49
N GLU A 25 -3.30 -13.28 -1.35
CA GLU A 25 -2.29 -13.83 -0.45
C GLU A 25 -1.48 -14.95 -1.11
N THR A 26 -2.16 -15.83 -1.88
CA THR A 26 -1.58 -17.06 -2.45
C THR A 26 -1.54 -17.11 -3.96
N MET A 27 -2.31 -16.26 -4.65
CA MET A 27 -2.41 -16.21 -6.10
C MET A 27 -1.75 -14.96 -6.67
N ASN A 28 -1.26 -15.03 -7.91
CA ASN A 28 -0.80 -13.86 -8.64
C ASN A 28 -1.97 -13.06 -9.21
N PHE A 29 -1.76 -11.77 -9.46
CA PHE A 29 -2.76 -10.89 -10.08
C PHE A 29 -3.35 -11.47 -11.38
N LYS A 30 -2.52 -12.11 -12.23
CA LYS A 30 -2.94 -12.68 -13.51
C LYS A 30 -3.96 -13.81 -13.35
N ASP A 31 -3.81 -14.60 -12.29
CA ASP A 31 -4.60 -15.80 -12.03
C ASP A 31 -5.93 -15.48 -11.32
N ILE A 32 -6.03 -14.32 -10.68
CA ILE A 32 -7.27 -13.85 -10.04
C ILE A 32 -8.19 -13.29 -11.12
N THR A 33 -9.40 -13.85 -11.19
CA THR A 33 -10.48 -13.43 -12.10
C THR A 33 -11.75 -13.14 -11.31
N LEU A 34 -12.71 -12.43 -11.91
CA LEU A 34 -14.04 -12.25 -11.30
C LEU A 34 -14.73 -13.60 -11.01
N LYS A 35 -14.40 -14.66 -11.76
CA LYS A 35 -14.90 -16.01 -11.51
C LYS A 35 -14.30 -16.58 -10.22
N GLU A 36 -13.00 -16.43 -10.01
CA GLU A 36 -12.33 -16.91 -8.79
C GLU A 36 -12.81 -16.13 -7.55
N ILE A 37 -12.96 -14.81 -7.66
CA ILE A 37 -13.54 -13.99 -6.60
C ILE A 37 -14.95 -14.44 -6.26
N GLY A 38 -15.79 -14.69 -7.28
CA GLY A 38 -17.17 -15.17 -7.09
C GLY A 38 -17.29 -16.55 -6.45
N LYS A 39 -16.24 -17.38 -6.43
CA LYS A 39 -16.23 -18.66 -5.71
C LYS A 39 -16.03 -18.50 -4.20
N VAL A 40 -15.50 -17.37 -3.78
CA VAL A 40 -15.14 -17.07 -2.37
C VAL A 40 -16.19 -16.17 -1.70
N THR A 41 -17.03 -15.49 -2.50
CA THR A 41 -18.14 -14.67 -2.02
C THR A 41 -19.41 -15.48 -1.78
N THR A 42 -20.33 -14.97 -0.98
CA THR A 42 -21.65 -15.59 -0.70
C THR A 42 -22.65 -15.47 -1.86
N PHE A 43 -22.30 -14.72 -2.90
CA PHE A 43 -23.15 -14.50 -4.09
C PHE A 43 -22.39 -14.81 -5.39
N ASN A 44 -23.12 -14.99 -6.48
CA ASN A 44 -22.55 -15.44 -7.73
C ASN A 44 -21.79 -14.31 -8.47
N ARG A 45 -20.94 -14.72 -9.44
CA ARG A 45 -20.17 -13.81 -10.30
C ARG A 45 -21.01 -12.68 -10.93
N THR A 46 -22.25 -12.98 -11.35
CA THR A 46 -23.12 -12.00 -12.01
C THR A 46 -23.43 -10.83 -11.08
N ALA A 47 -23.57 -11.09 -9.78
CA ALA A 47 -23.83 -10.04 -8.80
C ALA A 47 -22.61 -9.12 -8.58
N ILE A 48 -21.37 -9.58 -8.84
CA ILE A 48 -20.16 -8.75 -8.73
C ILE A 48 -20.23 -7.57 -9.72
N TYR A 49 -20.78 -7.77 -10.91
CA TYR A 49 -20.90 -6.72 -11.93
C TYR A 49 -21.80 -5.55 -11.51
N ASN A 50 -22.60 -5.69 -10.45
CA ASN A 50 -23.35 -4.57 -9.87
C ASN A 50 -22.44 -3.60 -9.12
N TYR A 51 -21.21 -3.99 -8.77
CA TYR A 51 -20.25 -3.22 -7.95
C TYR A 51 -19.00 -2.86 -8.74
N PHE A 52 -18.44 -3.82 -9.47
CA PHE A 52 -17.19 -3.70 -10.20
C PHE A 52 -17.30 -4.25 -11.61
N ASN A 53 -16.83 -3.50 -12.59
CA ASN A 53 -16.84 -3.91 -13.99
C ASN A 53 -15.67 -4.83 -14.33
N THR A 54 -14.52 -4.62 -13.67
CA THR A 54 -13.26 -5.31 -13.94
C THR A 54 -12.62 -5.78 -12.62
N LYS A 55 -11.68 -6.71 -12.71
CA LYS A 55 -10.87 -7.08 -11.54
C LYS A 55 -9.95 -5.95 -11.12
N GLU A 56 -9.51 -5.12 -12.07
CA GLU A 56 -8.66 -3.96 -11.86
C GLU A 56 -9.35 -2.95 -10.92
N GLU A 57 -10.65 -2.72 -11.08
CA GLU A 57 -11.45 -1.90 -10.16
C GLU A 57 -11.49 -2.48 -8.73
N ILE A 58 -11.53 -3.82 -8.59
CA ILE A 58 -11.50 -4.47 -7.27
C ILE A 58 -10.11 -4.30 -6.63
N PHE A 59 -9.04 -4.48 -7.41
CA PHE A 59 -7.69 -4.26 -6.95
C PHE A 59 -7.42 -2.79 -6.59
N LEU A 60 -7.98 -1.86 -7.34
CA LEU A 60 -7.90 -0.43 -7.04
C LEU A 60 -8.60 -0.10 -5.72
N ALA A 61 -9.79 -0.68 -5.47
CA ALA A 61 -10.52 -0.54 -4.22
C ALA A 61 -9.77 -1.21 -3.04
N LEU A 62 -9.13 -2.35 -3.26
CA LEU A 62 -8.28 -3.00 -2.26
C LEU A 62 -7.06 -2.11 -1.92
N MET A 63 -6.41 -1.52 -2.92
CA MET A 63 -5.29 -0.60 -2.72
C MET A 63 -5.72 0.66 -1.97
N GLN A 64 -6.89 1.21 -2.31
CA GLN A 64 -7.51 2.32 -1.58
C GLN A 64 -7.65 1.98 -0.09
N ARG A 65 -8.25 0.83 0.23
CA ARG A 65 -8.44 0.37 1.61
C ARG A 65 -7.10 0.19 2.35
N GLU A 66 -6.08 -0.34 1.71
CA GLU A 66 -4.76 -0.50 2.32
C GLU A 66 -4.09 0.87 2.60
N TYR A 67 -4.28 1.87 1.75
CA TYR A 67 -3.84 3.24 2.03
C TYR A 67 -4.61 3.85 3.22
N ASP A 68 -5.94 3.69 3.27
CA ASP A 68 -6.75 4.21 4.38
C ASP A 68 -6.33 3.56 5.71
N LEU A 69 -6.03 2.26 5.71
CA LEU A 69 -5.49 1.56 6.88
C LEU A 69 -4.09 2.06 7.27
N TRP A 70 -3.24 2.41 6.31
CA TRP A 70 -1.93 2.99 6.60
C TRP A 70 -2.05 4.41 7.17
N VAL A 71 -3.00 5.20 6.68
CA VAL A 71 -3.32 6.51 7.27
C VAL A 71 -3.68 6.38 8.75
N VAL A 72 -4.53 5.40 9.11
CA VAL A 72 -4.87 5.12 10.51
C VAL A 72 -3.62 4.80 11.34
N ASP A 73 -2.70 3.95 10.84
CA ASP A 73 -1.45 3.65 11.56
C ASP A 73 -0.58 4.91 11.78
N LEU A 74 -0.53 5.82 10.80
CA LEU A 74 0.21 7.08 10.90
C LEU A 74 -0.46 8.06 11.87
N GLU A 75 -1.78 8.12 11.90
CA GLU A 75 -2.54 8.91 12.88
C GLU A 75 -2.36 8.37 14.31
N GLU A 76 -2.35 7.04 14.48
CA GLU A 76 -2.02 6.41 15.77
C GLU A 76 -0.60 6.78 16.23
N LEU A 77 0.39 6.75 15.30
CA LEU A 77 1.76 7.18 15.58
C LEU A 77 1.82 8.65 16.04
N LEU A 78 1.10 9.53 15.36
CA LEU A 78 1.01 10.95 15.70
C LEU A 78 0.38 11.16 17.09
N ASN A 79 -0.67 10.42 17.42
CA ASN A 79 -1.39 10.58 18.67
C ASN A 79 -0.68 9.95 19.87
N ALA A 80 0.10 8.91 19.65
CA ALA A 80 0.79 8.17 20.71
C ALA A 80 2.11 8.82 21.16
N ASN A 81 2.66 9.76 20.40
CA ASN A 81 3.98 10.34 20.67
C ASN A 81 3.94 11.86 20.64
N ASP A 82 4.48 12.50 21.67
CA ASP A 82 4.64 13.96 21.69
C ASP A 82 5.85 14.41 20.86
N THR A 83 6.93 13.66 20.94
CA THR A 83 8.18 13.92 20.21
C THR A 83 8.80 12.59 19.78
N LEU A 84 9.51 12.60 18.67
CA LEU A 84 10.36 11.51 18.21
C LEU A 84 11.65 12.10 17.64
N SER A 85 12.78 11.46 17.92
CA SER A 85 14.01 11.69 17.17
C SER A 85 13.88 11.21 15.73
N HIS A 86 14.75 11.66 14.84
CA HIS A 86 14.77 11.18 13.44
C HIS A 86 14.93 9.65 13.35
N ASP A 87 15.69 9.05 14.24
CA ASP A 87 15.90 7.60 14.28
C ASP A 87 14.64 6.84 14.73
N GLU A 88 13.95 7.35 15.76
CA GLU A 88 12.67 6.79 16.21
C GLU A 88 11.57 6.97 15.16
N LEU A 89 11.53 8.13 14.46
CA LEU A 89 10.59 8.34 13.36
C LEU A 89 10.88 7.40 12.19
N ALA A 90 12.16 7.21 11.80
CA ALA A 90 12.56 6.26 10.78
C ALA A 90 12.13 4.83 11.15
N THR A 91 12.34 4.45 12.41
CA THR A 91 11.92 3.15 12.96
C THR A 91 10.41 2.98 12.88
N ALA A 92 9.64 3.95 13.38
CA ALA A 92 8.17 3.89 13.40
C ALA A 92 7.55 3.82 12.00
N LEU A 93 8.02 4.67 11.08
CA LEU A 93 7.57 4.64 9.68
C LEU A 93 7.93 3.33 8.99
N SER A 94 9.10 2.73 9.30
CA SER A 94 9.50 1.43 8.73
C SER A 94 8.62 0.29 9.23
N HIS A 95 8.28 0.24 10.51
CA HIS A 95 7.34 -0.72 11.05
C HIS A 95 5.92 -0.55 10.51
N SER A 96 5.48 0.70 10.26
CA SER A 96 4.18 0.94 9.64
C SER A 96 4.10 0.33 8.23
N LEU A 97 5.18 0.43 7.43
CA LEU A 97 5.25 -0.22 6.11
C LEU A 97 5.33 -1.76 6.21
N GLU A 98 6.08 -2.28 7.16
CA GLU A 98 6.18 -3.73 7.38
C GLU A 98 4.81 -4.32 7.74
N LYS A 99 4.04 -3.66 8.61
CA LYS A 99 2.65 -3.99 8.94
C LYS A 99 1.74 -3.97 7.70
N ARG A 100 2.03 -3.12 6.72
CA ARG A 100 1.27 -2.94 5.47
C ARG A 100 1.94 -3.63 4.26
N SER A 101 2.51 -4.81 4.46
CA SER A 101 3.18 -5.56 3.39
C SER A 101 2.27 -5.84 2.18
N ARG A 102 0.94 -5.98 2.37
CA ARG A 102 -0.03 -6.11 1.28
C ARG A 102 -0.12 -4.84 0.44
N LEU A 103 -0.10 -3.65 1.06
CA LEU A 103 -0.01 -2.38 0.33
C LEU A 103 1.22 -2.37 -0.56
N LEU A 104 2.39 -2.68 -0.03
CA LEU A 104 3.64 -2.70 -0.80
C LEU A 104 3.60 -3.72 -1.95
N LYS A 105 2.99 -4.89 -1.74
CA LYS A 105 2.75 -5.88 -2.80
C LYS A 105 1.88 -5.32 -3.92
N LEU A 106 0.80 -4.62 -3.57
CA LEU A 106 -0.09 -3.95 -4.53
C LEU A 106 0.63 -2.84 -5.29
N LEU A 107 1.42 -2.02 -4.60
CA LEU A 107 2.19 -0.92 -5.20
C LEU A 107 3.24 -1.41 -6.20
N SER A 108 3.75 -2.63 -6.05
CA SER A 108 4.71 -3.22 -6.98
C SER A 108 4.10 -3.71 -8.32
N MET A 109 2.77 -3.63 -8.48
CA MET A 109 2.09 -4.01 -9.71
C MET A 109 2.12 -2.90 -10.76
N ASN A 110 1.73 -3.23 -12.00
CA ASN A 110 1.60 -2.25 -13.09
C ASN A 110 0.38 -1.35 -12.88
N HIS A 111 0.60 -0.13 -12.41
CA HIS A 111 -0.45 0.84 -12.15
C HIS A 111 -1.14 1.34 -13.41
N PHE A 112 -0.44 1.45 -14.54
CA PHE A 112 -1.03 1.91 -15.81
C PHE A 112 -2.17 0.99 -16.25
N ASP A 113 -1.98 -0.34 -16.13
CA ASP A 113 -3.02 -1.30 -16.51
C ASP A 113 -4.22 -1.22 -15.55
N MET A 114 -4.00 -1.02 -14.25
CA MET A 114 -5.08 -0.88 -13.28
C MET A 114 -5.87 0.42 -13.47
N GLU A 115 -5.19 1.54 -13.66
CA GLU A 115 -5.82 2.84 -13.87
C GLU A 115 -6.55 2.88 -15.21
N GLY A 116 -5.96 2.36 -16.30
CA GLY A 116 -6.54 2.34 -17.63
C GLY A 116 -7.77 1.45 -17.78
N ASN A 117 -7.92 0.43 -16.92
CA ASN A 117 -9.05 -0.50 -16.93
C ASN A 117 -10.09 -0.24 -15.82
N SER A 118 -10.04 0.92 -15.19
CA SER A 118 -10.95 1.32 -14.12
C SER A 118 -11.78 2.53 -14.52
N ARG A 119 -13.02 2.61 -14.02
CA ARG A 119 -13.86 3.81 -14.17
C ARG A 119 -13.21 5.01 -13.48
N TYR A 120 -13.39 6.19 -14.08
CA TYR A 120 -12.79 7.44 -13.60
C TYR A 120 -13.15 7.75 -12.13
N GLU A 121 -14.39 7.49 -11.73
CA GLU A 121 -14.87 7.72 -10.35
C GLU A 121 -14.08 6.87 -9.34
N ASN A 122 -13.82 5.59 -9.65
CA ASN A 122 -13.03 4.70 -8.81
C ASN A 122 -11.56 5.18 -8.72
N LEU A 123 -11.03 5.69 -9.82
CA LEU A 123 -9.68 6.27 -9.84
C LEU A 123 -9.61 7.53 -8.96
N VAL A 124 -10.63 8.40 -9.00
CA VAL A 124 -10.70 9.59 -8.14
C VAL A 124 -10.72 9.21 -6.67
N GLU A 125 -11.55 8.22 -6.28
CA GLU A 125 -11.60 7.74 -4.88
C GLU A 125 -10.24 7.17 -4.43
N PHE A 126 -9.60 6.36 -5.27
CA PHE A 126 -8.26 5.86 -4.99
C PHE A 126 -7.24 7.00 -4.80
N LYS A 127 -7.23 8.01 -5.69
CA LYS A 127 -6.33 9.17 -5.58
C LYS A 127 -6.58 10.01 -4.33
N ARG A 128 -7.81 10.04 -3.81
CA ARG A 128 -8.11 10.68 -2.52
C ARG A 128 -7.42 9.96 -1.36
N SER A 129 -7.49 8.64 -1.29
CA SER A 129 -6.81 7.87 -0.23
C SER A 129 -5.29 7.97 -0.36
N TYR A 130 -4.76 7.94 -1.59
CA TYR A 130 -3.35 8.22 -1.85
C TYR A 130 -2.94 9.60 -1.35
N GLY A 131 -3.72 10.66 -1.65
CA GLY A 131 -3.47 12.03 -1.16
C GLY A 131 -3.47 12.10 0.37
N LYS A 132 -4.48 11.51 1.03
CA LYS A 132 -4.53 11.43 2.50
C LYS A 132 -3.29 10.77 3.11
N SER A 133 -2.74 9.74 2.46
CA SER A 133 -1.51 9.11 2.95
C SER A 133 -0.29 10.02 2.84
N MET A 134 -0.22 10.84 1.79
CA MET A 134 0.82 11.88 1.65
C MET A 134 0.68 12.94 2.76
N ASP A 135 -0.54 13.38 3.03
CA ASP A 135 -0.83 14.35 4.09
C ASP A 135 -0.50 13.79 5.47
N ALA A 136 -0.81 12.52 5.75
CA ALA A 136 -0.47 11.88 7.02
C ALA A 136 1.05 11.78 7.24
N VAL A 137 1.82 11.44 6.20
CA VAL A 137 3.29 11.48 6.26
C VAL A 137 3.79 12.91 6.48
N ARG A 138 3.21 13.91 5.80
CA ARG A 138 3.55 15.33 6.00
C ARG A 138 3.30 15.76 7.45
N HIS A 139 2.18 15.38 8.05
CA HIS A 139 1.87 15.67 9.45
C HIS A 139 2.90 15.04 10.41
N CYS A 140 3.41 13.84 10.09
CA CYS A 140 4.52 13.27 10.86
C CYS A 140 5.78 14.14 10.78
N LEU A 141 6.12 14.64 9.59
CA LEU A 141 7.26 15.55 9.42
C LEU A 141 7.02 16.89 10.12
N ASP A 142 5.81 17.44 10.06
CA ASP A 142 5.46 18.70 10.72
C ASP A 142 5.62 18.60 12.23
N LYS A 143 5.21 17.47 12.81
CA LYS A 143 5.26 17.26 14.26
C LYS A 143 6.67 16.90 14.76
N PHE A 144 7.35 15.97 14.08
CA PHE A 144 8.58 15.36 14.60
C PHE A 144 9.87 15.92 13.98
N CYS A 145 9.76 16.69 12.89
CA CYS A 145 10.89 17.34 12.22
C CYS A 145 10.60 18.84 11.99
N PRO A 146 10.33 19.62 13.06
CA PRO A 146 9.93 21.04 12.92
C PRO A 146 11.04 21.92 12.31
N GLU A 147 12.29 21.47 12.30
CA GLU A 147 13.42 22.13 11.64
C GLU A 147 13.40 22.01 10.12
N MET A 148 12.65 21.04 9.57
CA MET A 148 12.52 20.89 8.11
C MET A 148 11.64 22.00 7.54
N ASN A 149 12.15 22.76 6.58
CA ASN A 149 11.32 23.71 5.83
C ASN A 149 10.43 23.00 4.80
N GLU A 150 9.47 23.71 4.23
CA GLU A 150 8.50 23.15 3.29
C GLU A 150 9.14 22.50 2.04
N VAL A 151 10.27 23.05 1.57
CA VAL A 151 11.00 22.47 0.43
C VAL A 151 11.60 21.12 0.80
N ALA A 152 12.17 20.99 2.00
CA ALA A 152 12.74 19.74 2.50
C ALA A 152 11.65 18.68 2.71
N LYS A 153 10.51 19.04 3.32
CA LYS A 153 9.35 18.15 3.49
C LYS A 153 8.80 17.67 2.14
N GLN A 154 8.68 18.57 1.18
CA GLN A 154 8.22 18.21 -0.16
C GLN A 154 9.21 17.27 -0.86
N SER A 155 10.51 17.54 -0.74
CA SER A 155 11.57 16.68 -1.27
C SER A 155 11.56 15.29 -0.64
N PHE A 156 11.34 15.21 0.68
CA PHE A 156 11.15 13.95 1.38
C PHE A 156 9.98 13.14 0.79
N ILE A 157 8.81 13.75 0.66
CA ILE A 157 7.61 13.09 0.15
C ILE A 157 7.85 12.58 -1.29
N TYR A 158 8.45 13.38 -2.16
CA TYR A 158 8.72 13.00 -3.55
C TYR A 158 9.85 11.98 -3.71
N ALA A 159 10.68 11.78 -2.69
CA ALA A 159 11.63 10.67 -2.64
C ALA A 159 10.99 9.40 -2.04
N TYR A 160 10.24 9.55 -0.95
CA TYR A 160 9.69 8.45 -0.18
C TYR A 160 8.57 7.70 -0.91
N PHE A 161 7.59 8.41 -1.49
CA PHE A 161 6.47 7.75 -2.17
C PHE A 161 6.89 6.92 -3.39
N PRO A 162 7.73 7.38 -4.33
CA PRO A 162 8.26 6.52 -5.38
C PRO A 162 9.07 5.34 -4.85
N PHE A 163 9.81 5.53 -3.75
CA PHE A 163 10.59 4.48 -3.12
C PHE A 163 9.72 3.32 -2.60
N ILE A 164 8.58 3.58 -1.95
CA ILE A 164 7.71 2.52 -1.42
C ILE A 164 7.12 1.62 -2.51
N TYR A 165 7.02 2.09 -3.75
CA TYR A 165 6.58 1.27 -4.90
C TYR A 165 7.59 0.18 -5.27
N GLY A 166 8.87 0.38 -4.93
CA GLY A 166 9.92 -0.57 -5.25
C GLY A 166 10.29 -1.56 -4.13
N ILE A 167 9.86 -1.34 -2.89
CA ILE A 167 10.35 -2.13 -1.74
C ILE A 167 10.01 -3.62 -1.85
N TYR A 168 8.76 -3.95 -2.19
CA TYR A 168 8.26 -5.32 -2.10
C TYR A 168 9.08 -6.34 -2.90
N PRO A 169 9.40 -6.13 -4.19
CA PRO A 169 10.16 -7.10 -4.97
C PRO A 169 11.61 -7.29 -4.51
N TYR A 170 12.15 -6.36 -3.72
CA TYR A 170 13.49 -6.48 -3.12
C TYR A 170 13.47 -7.16 -1.75
N ALA A 171 12.38 -7.03 -1.01
CA ALA A 171 12.22 -7.64 0.31
C ALA A 171 11.66 -9.07 0.25
N VAL A 172 10.75 -9.34 -0.71
CA VAL A 172 10.05 -10.62 -0.84
C VAL A 172 10.54 -11.34 -2.10
N VAL A 173 11.62 -12.07 -1.95
CA VAL A 173 12.34 -12.76 -3.04
C VAL A 173 11.99 -14.23 -3.04
N THR A 174 11.60 -14.78 -4.22
CA THR A 174 11.31 -16.21 -4.39
C THR A 174 12.58 -17.05 -4.38
N GLU A 175 12.47 -18.32 -4.04
CA GLU A 175 13.60 -19.26 -4.10
C GLU A 175 14.20 -19.36 -5.51
N THR A 176 13.37 -19.28 -6.55
CA THR A 176 13.83 -19.25 -7.94
C THR A 176 14.71 -18.01 -8.22
N GLN A 177 14.31 -16.84 -7.72
CA GLN A 177 15.13 -15.62 -7.87
C GLN A 177 16.44 -15.72 -7.10
N LYS A 178 16.42 -16.23 -5.86
CA LYS A 178 17.65 -16.44 -5.07
C LYS A 178 18.62 -17.36 -5.80
N LYS A 179 18.12 -18.48 -6.34
CA LYS A 179 18.92 -19.41 -7.12
C LYS A 179 19.52 -18.76 -8.37
N ALA A 180 18.71 -18.01 -9.13
CA ALA A 180 19.19 -17.31 -10.33
C ALA A 180 20.26 -16.26 -10.00
N MET A 181 20.11 -15.50 -8.91
CA MET A 181 21.12 -14.55 -8.44
C MET A 181 22.43 -15.23 -8.07
N ALA A 182 22.37 -16.37 -7.37
CA ALA A 182 23.54 -17.15 -7.01
C ALA A 182 24.25 -17.73 -8.24
N GLU A 183 23.51 -18.31 -9.19
CA GLU A 183 24.06 -18.84 -10.45
C GLU A 183 24.66 -17.72 -11.34
N ALA A 184 24.11 -16.50 -11.29
CA ALA A 184 24.64 -15.33 -11.98
C ALA A 184 25.87 -14.71 -11.28
N GLY A 185 26.27 -15.23 -10.11
CA GLY A 185 27.40 -14.71 -9.34
C GLY A 185 27.14 -13.33 -8.73
N VAL A 186 25.89 -12.97 -8.52
CA VAL A 186 25.52 -11.69 -7.90
C VAL A 186 25.55 -11.83 -6.39
N ASP A 187 26.48 -11.12 -5.75
CA ASP A 187 26.53 -11.01 -4.29
C ASP A 187 25.44 -10.03 -3.83
N TYR A 188 24.32 -10.57 -3.32
CA TYR A 188 23.16 -9.80 -2.92
C TYR A 188 22.74 -10.14 -1.48
N LYS A 189 22.68 -9.12 -0.62
CA LYS A 189 22.16 -9.25 0.73
C LYS A 189 20.64 -9.03 0.74
N TYR A 190 19.90 -10.07 1.09
CA TYR A 190 18.44 -9.99 1.24
C TYR A 190 18.09 -9.29 2.55
N LEU A 191 17.35 -8.19 2.45
CA LEU A 191 16.89 -7.37 3.57
C LEU A 191 15.37 -7.46 3.70
N SER A 192 14.87 -7.35 4.92
CA SER A 192 13.43 -7.24 5.21
C SER A 192 12.86 -5.89 4.74
N ILE A 193 11.52 -5.80 4.69
CA ILE A 193 10.81 -4.53 4.44
C ILE A 193 11.29 -3.47 5.43
N TYR A 194 11.40 -3.83 6.72
CA TYR A 194 11.88 -2.94 7.76
C TYR A 194 13.29 -2.43 7.45
N GLU A 195 14.25 -3.31 7.21
CA GLU A 195 15.65 -2.92 6.98
C GLU A 195 15.83 -2.03 5.75
N ILE A 196 15.13 -2.35 4.64
CA ILE A 196 15.17 -1.53 3.41
C ILE A 196 14.59 -0.14 3.70
N SER A 197 13.42 -0.08 4.35
CA SER A 197 12.72 1.17 4.67
C SER A 197 13.53 2.03 5.63
N TYR A 198 14.01 1.45 6.71
CA TYR A 198 14.80 2.14 7.74
C TYR A 198 16.09 2.73 7.18
N ASN A 199 16.83 1.97 6.36
CA ASN A 199 18.04 2.45 5.71
C ASN A 199 17.79 3.64 4.77
N CYS A 200 16.63 3.66 4.09
CA CYS A 200 16.24 4.79 3.25
C CYS A 200 15.81 5.99 4.09
N LEU A 201 14.89 5.79 5.05
CA LEU A 201 14.31 6.83 5.87
C LEU A 201 15.36 7.58 6.71
N ARG A 202 16.34 6.86 7.29
CA ARG A 202 17.47 7.50 7.98
C ARG A 202 18.24 8.47 7.09
N LYS A 203 18.40 8.15 5.81
CA LYS A 203 19.07 9.03 4.84
C LYS A 203 18.20 10.22 4.47
N LEU A 204 16.89 10.01 4.28
CA LEU A 204 15.96 11.08 3.92
C LEU A 204 15.73 12.08 5.04
N LEU A 205 15.69 11.61 6.31
CA LEU A 205 15.54 12.46 7.49
C LEU A 205 16.85 13.17 7.87
N GLY A 206 17.97 12.78 7.24
CA GLY A 206 19.30 13.23 7.61
C GLY A 206 19.78 12.49 8.88
N ASN A 207 21.07 12.15 8.92
CA ASN A 207 21.69 11.80 10.20
C ASN A 207 21.59 13.07 11.06
N GLY A 208 20.88 12.99 12.18
CA GLY A 208 20.81 14.12 13.13
C GLY A 208 22.21 14.51 13.56
N ASN A 209 22.89 15.25 12.70
CA ASN A 209 24.13 15.90 13.06
C ASN A 209 23.74 17.06 13.99
N LYS A 210 23.99 16.81 15.28
CA LYS A 210 24.20 17.89 16.24
C LYS A 210 25.39 18.75 15.84
#